data_0e39e34b9cb40ab128960563ff954ae5
#
_entry.id   0e39e34b9cb40ab128960563ff954ae5
#
_cell.length_a   1.000
_cell.length_b   1.000
_cell.length_c   1.000
_cell.angle_alpha   90.00
_cell.angle_beta   90.00
_cell.angle_gamma   90.00
#
_symmetry.space_group_name_H-M   'P 1'
#
loop_
_entity.id
_entity.type
_entity.pdbx_description
1 polymer ?
#
loop_
_entity_poly.entity_id
_entity_poly.type
_entity_poly.pdbx_seq_one_letter_code
_entity_poly.pdbx_strand_id
1 'polypeptide(L)'
;MKERLIGLIKTYILFVCIFILQKPLFILYYSSLYAGTSWTDPFKIIWNGLPLDLSLAGYLTAIPGLFFIASAWTLSKALRRIWNGYYFFIAILLAVIFIVDIGLYEYWGFRLDATPLFYFFSSPKDALASISIWQVLGGIVAMILYASLLYVLFLWIQKGIWKRMKLPYRRLSVSGVMLLLTGLLFIPIRGGFTVSTMNTGKVYFSSNQRLNHAAINPAFSLMESLSKQKDFGKQYRFMEAAQADELIKNPVSYTHLRAHE
;
A
#
# COMPACT_ATOMS: atom_id res chain seq x y z
N MET A 1 8.06 -15.58 -25.84
CA MET A 1 7.15 -14.45 -25.60
C MET A 1 5.96 -14.88 -24.73
N LYS A 2 5.21 -15.92 -25.11
CA LYS A 2 4.00 -16.39 -24.40
C LYS A 2 4.18 -16.52 -22.86
N GLU A 3 5.26 -17.16 -22.39
CA GLU A 3 5.48 -17.37 -20.95
C GLU A 3 5.74 -16.07 -20.17
N ARG A 4 6.38 -15.06 -20.81
CA ARG A 4 6.60 -13.74 -20.20
C ARG A 4 5.29 -12.96 -20.06
N LEU A 5 4.46 -12.99 -21.11
CA LEU A 5 3.13 -12.36 -21.08
C LEU A 5 2.24 -13.02 -19.99
N ILE A 6 2.16 -14.34 -20.00
CA ILE A 6 1.41 -15.09 -18.98
C ILE A 6 1.96 -14.78 -17.58
N GLY A 7 3.29 -14.66 -17.45
CA GLY A 7 3.94 -14.32 -16.19
C GLY A 7 3.56 -12.93 -15.68
N LEU A 8 3.59 -11.92 -16.54
CA LEU A 8 3.20 -10.55 -16.19
C LEU A 8 1.74 -10.50 -15.73
N ILE A 9 0.83 -11.11 -16.52
CA ILE A 9 -0.60 -11.16 -16.20
C ILE A 9 -0.84 -11.89 -14.87
N LYS A 10 -0.22 -13.07 -14.68
CA LYS A 10 -0.37 -13.83 -13.42
C LYS A 10 0.13 -13.08 -12.20
N THR A 11 1.26 -12.38 -12.33
CA THR A 11 1.80 -11.55 -11.25
C THR A 11 0.85 -10.42 -10.89
N TYR A 12 0.33 -9.71 -11.89
CA TYR A 12 -0.65 -8.64 -11.69
C TYR A 12 -1.93 -9.15 -11.01
N ILE A 13 -2.52 -10.23 -11.54
CA ILE A 13 -3.73 -10.84 -10.98
C ILE A 13 -3.47 -11.33 -9.55
N LEU A 14 -2.30 -11.91 -9.26
CA LEU A 14 -1.98 -12.35 -7.91
C LEU A 14 -1.99 -11.18 -6.91
N PHE A 15 -1.36 -10.03 -7.24
CA PHE A 15 -1.41 -8.85 -6.40
C PHE A 15 -2.86 -8.37 -6.19
N VAL A 16 -3.65 -8.30 -7.26
CA VAL A 16 -5.07 -7.90 -7.17
C VAL A 16 -5.84 -8.86 -6.25
N CYS A 17 -5.66 -10.17 -6.40
CA CYS A 17 -6.31 -11.16 -5.54
C CYS A 17 -5.91 -11.03 -4.07
N ILE A 18 -4.62 -10.78 -3.78
CA ILE A 18 -4.13 -10.53 -2.42
C ILE A 18 -4.87 -9.33 -1.81
N PHE A 19 -4.96 -8.22 -2.52
CA PHE A 19 -5.61 -7.00 -2.02
C PHE A 19 -7.13 -7.15 -1.87
N ILE A 20 -7.79 -7.86 -2.79
CA ILE A 20 -9.21 -8.19 -2.65
C ILE A 20 -9.45 -9.02 -1.39
N LEU A 21 -8.60 -10.03 -1.13
CA LEU A 21 -8.74 -10.91 0.03
C LEU A 21 -8.45 -10.21 1.37
N GLN A 22 -7.65 -9.15 1.38
CA GLN A 22 -7.41 -8.36 2.59
C GLN A 22 -8.68 -7.69 3.13
N LYS A 23 -9.64 -7.33 2.25
CA LYS A 23 -10.89 -6.67 2.65
C LYS A 23 -11.80 -7.56 3.51
N PRO A 24 -12.17 -8.76 3.07
CA PRO A 24 -12.96 -9.65 3.92
C PRO A 24 -12.20 -10.07 5.20
N LEU A 25 -10.87 -10.21 5.16
CA LEU A 25 -10.09 -10.49 6.37
C LEU A 25 -10.19 -9.33 7.38
N PHE A 26 -10.14 -8.08 6.90
CA PHE A 26 -10.34 -6.90 7.74
C PHE A 26 -11.76 -6.85 8.35
N ILE A 27 -12.79 -7.12 7.55
CA ILE A 27 -14.19 -7.18 8.02
C ILE A 27 -14.38 -8.28 9.05
N LEU A 28 -13.79 -9.46 8.83
CA LEU A 28 -13.87 -10.59 9.76
C LEU A 28 -13.18 -10.28 11.09
N TYR A 29 -12.03 -9.63 11.06
CA TYR A 29 -11.32 -9.24 12.27
C TYR A 29 -12.14 -8.25 13.10
N TYR A 30 -12.76 -7.28 12.43
CA TYR A 30 -13.62 -6.26 13.05
C TYR A 30 -15.11 -6.58 12.93
N SER A 31 -15.49 -7.86 12.99
CA SER A 31 -16.88 -8.31 12.79
C SER A 31 -17.89 -7.60 13.69
N SER A 32 -17.52 -7.23 14.91
CA SER A 32 -18.35 -6.45 15.83
C SER A 32 -18.68 -5.05 15.29
N LEU A 33 -17.74 -4.38 14.62
CA LEU A 33 -17.95 -3.06 14.01
C LEU A 33 -18.85 -3.11 12.77
N TYR A 34 -18.94 -4.27 12.13
CA TYR A 34 -19.74 -4.52 10.93
C TYR A 34 -21.03 -5.30 11.23
N ALA A 35 -21.33 -5.57 12.52
CA ALA A 35 -22.60 -6.16 12.94
C ALA A 35 -23.75 -5.24 12.53
N GLY A 36 -24.74 -5.79 11.81
CA GLY A 36 -25.88 -5.02 11.29
C GLY A 36 -25.69 -4.40 9.90
N THR A 37 -24.55 -4.62 9.23
CA THR A 37 -24.40 -4.29 7.81
C THR A 37 -25.12 -5.30 6.94
N SER A 38 -25.53 -4.90 5.72
CA SER A 38 -26.19 -5.78 4.76
C SER A 38 -25.23 -6.88 4.27
N TRP A 39 -25.75 -8.07 4.00
CA TRP A 39 -24.97 -9.16 3.39
C TRP A 39 -24.37 -8.80 2.03
N THR A 40 -24.89 -7.75 1.36
CA THR A 40 -24.34 -7.24 0.08
C THR A 40 -23.16 -6.30 0.27
N ASP A 41 -22.95 -5.75 1.47
CA ASP A 41 -21.94 -4.72 1.69
C ASP A 41 -20.48 -5.21 1.49
N PRO A 42 -20.10 -6.46 1.84
CA PRO A 42 -18.77 -6.98 1.49
C PRO A 42 -18.50 -6.95 -0.03
N PHE A 43 -19.50 -7.23 -0.86
CA PHE A 43 -19.36 -7.14 -2.33
C PHE A 43 -19.20 -5.71 -2.80
N LYS A 44 -19.96 -4.75 -2.22
CA LYS A 44 -19.82 -3.32 -2.53
C LYS A 44 -18.43 -2.81 -2.11
N ILE A 45 -17.92 -3.23 -0.94
CA ILE A 45 -16.59 -2.89 -0.44
C ILE A 45 -15.51 -3.36 -1.42
N ILE A 46 -15.59 -4.62 -1.87
CA ILE A 46 -14.65 -5.17 -2.85
C ILE A 46 -14.74 -4.40 -4.17
N TRP A 47 -15.95 -4.20 -4.69
CA TRP A 47 -16.15 -3.54 -5.98
C TRP A 47 -15.65 -2.09 -6.00
N ASN A 48 -16.03 -1.30 -4.99
CA ASN A 48 -15.61 0.09 -4.90
C ASN A 48 -14.13 0.25 -4.51
N GLY A 49 -13.55 -0.71 -3.78
CA GLY A 49 -12.13 -0.71 -3.45
C GLY A 49 -11.22 -1.22 -4.58
N LEU A 50 -11.77 -1.89 -5.59
CA LEU A 50 -11.00 -2.49 -6.69
C LEU A 50 -10.11 -1.49 -7.44
N PRO A 51 -10.50 -0.22 -7.71
CA PRO A 51 -9.62 0.74 -8.37
C PRO A 51 -8.28 0.97 -7.65
N LEU A 52 -8.28 1.03 -6.31
CA LEU A 52 -7.03 1.16 -5.53
C LEU A 52 -6.19 -0.12 -5.61
N ASP A 53 -6.83 -1.29 -5.58
CA ASP A 53 -6.15 -2.57 -5.69
C ASP A 53 -5.47 -2.75 -7.05
N LEU A 54 -6.17 -2.38 -8.13
CA LEU A 54 -5.64 -2.40 -9.50
C LEU A 54 -4.47 -1.42 -9.64
N SER A 55 -4.59 -0.23 -9.07
CA SER A 55 -3.53 0.78 -9.11
C SER A 55 -2.27 0.29 -8.39
N LEU A 56 -2.40 -0.17 -7.14
CA LEU A 56 -1.27 -0.66 -6.37
C LEU A 56 -0.64 -1.93 -6.98
N ALA A 57 -1.46 -2.86 -7.48
CA ALA A 57 -1.00 -4.03 -8.21
C ALA A 57 -0.17 -3.62 -9.44
N GLY A 58 -0.55 -2.54 -10.13
CA GLY A 58 0.21 -1.96 -11.24
C GLY A 58 1.61 -1.51 -10.80
N TYR A 59 1.70 -0.73 -9.73
CA TYR A 59 2.99 -0.30 -9.17
C TYR A 59 3.90 -1.50 -8.83
N LEU A 60 3.37 -2.48 -8.11
CA LEU A 60 4.15 -3.64 -7.69
C LEU A 60 4.48 -4.59 -8.85
N THR A 61 3.70 -4.61 -9.93
CA THR A 61 3.97 -5.44 -11.11
C THR A 61 4.97 -4.80 -12.08
N ALA A 62 5.18 -3.48 -12.01
CA ALA A 62 6.12 -2.80 -12.89
C ALA A 62 7.55 -3.35 -12.78
N ILE A 63 8.02 -3.64 -11.56
CA ILE A 63 9.36 -4.21 -11.34
C ILE A 63 9.48 -5.64 -11.89
N PRO A 64 8.56 -6.60 -11.62
CA PRO A 64 8.50 -7.87 -12.37
C PRO A 64 8.45 -7.69 -13.89
N GLY A 65 7.76 -6.66 -14.40
CA GLY A 65 7.76 -6.32 -15.82
C GLY A 65 9.17 -6.09 -16.35
N LEU A 66 10.00 -5.32 -15.62
CA LEU A 66 11.41 -5.11 -15.96
C LEU A 66 12.21 -6.42 -15.90
N PHE A 67 11.93 -7.30 -14.94
CA PHE A 67 12.58 -8.60 -14.89
C PHE A 67 12.20 -9.48 -16.08
N PHE A 68 10.96 -9.40 -16.58
CA PHE A 68 10.56 -10.09 -17.82
C PHE A 68 11.28 -9.54 -19.04
N ILE A 69 11.55 -8.24 -19.11
CA ILE A 69 12.37 -7.62 -20.17
C ILE A 69 13.81 -8.16 -20.07
N ALA A 70 14.43 -8.10 -18.90
CA ALA A 70 15.77 -8.61 -18.66
C ALA A 70 15.90 -10.11 -18.99
N SER A 71 14.84 -10.90 -18.74
CA SER A 71 14.81 -12.32 -19.05
C SER A 71 14.88 -12.65 -20.53
N ALA A 72 14.62 -11.68 -21.43
CA ALA A 72 14.82 -11.86 -22.88
C ALA A 72 16.32 -11.95 -23.25
N TRP A 73 17.17 -11.39 -22.41
CA TRP A 73 18.62 -11.33 -22.62
C TRP A 73 19.37 -12.38 -21.82
N THR A 74 18.91 -12.69 -20.60
CA THR A 74 19.57 -13.68 -19.75
C THR A 74 18.54 -14.43 -18.89
N LEU A 75 18.79 -15.72 -18.69
CA LEU A 75 18.07 -16.57 -17.73
C LEU A 75 19.04 -17.05 -16.64
N SER A 76 19.91 -16.17 -16.19
CA SER A 76 20.95 -16.46 -15.21
C SER A 76 20.35 -16.76 -13.81
N LYS A 77 21.14 -17.52 -13.01
CA LYS A 77 20.82 -17.75 -11.59
C LYS A 77 20.81 -16.43 -10.81
N ALA A 78 21.61 -15.44 -11.22
CA ALA A 78 21.66 -14.11 -10.59
C ALA A 78 20.33 -13.36 -10.78
N LEU A 79 19.80 -13.28 -12.00
CA LEU A 79 18.52 -12.64 -12.28
C LEU A 79 17.39 -13.30 -11.45
N ARG A 80 17.36 -14.62 -11.41
CA ARG A 80 16.39 -15.37 -10.61
C ARG A 80 16.50 -15.06 -9.11
N ARG A 81 17.71 -14.90 -8.59
CA ARG A 81 17.97 -14.58 -7.18
C ARG A 81 17.49 -13.18 -6.84
N ILE A 82 17.76 -12.18 -7.70
CA ILE A 82 17.28 -10.81 -7.56
C ILE A 82 15.75 -10.78 -7.58
N TRP A 83 15.14 -11.49 -8.50
CA TRP A 83 13.68 -11.59 -8.60
C TRP A 83 13.03 -12.21 -7.36
N ASN A 84 13.61 -13.31 -6.82
CA ASN A 84 13.17 -13.89 -5.57
C ASN A 84 13.34 -12.92 -4.39
N GLY A 85 14.44 -12.16 -4.36
CA GLY A 85 14.68 -11.12 -3.36
C GLY A 85 13.62 -10.02 -3.39
N TYR A 86 13.20 -9.59 -4.57
CA TYR A 86 12.10 -8.65 -4.73
C TYR A 86 10.79 -9.20 -4.11
N TYR A 87 10.42 -10.43 -4.44
CA TYR A 87 9.20 -11.03 -3.89
C TYR A 87 9.27 -11.25 -2.38
N PHE A 88 10.45 -11.60 -1.87
CA PHE A 88 10.68 -11.71 -0.42
C PHE A 88 10.46 -10.35 0.27
N PHE A 89 11.06 -9.30 -0.26
CA PHE A 89 10.90 -7.94 0.28
C PHE A 89 9.44 -7.48 0.24
N ILE A 90 8.76 -7.65 -0.89
CA ILE A 90 7.36 -7.24 -1.05
C ILE A 90 6.43 -8.06 -0.15
N ALA A 91 6.69 -9.35 0.04
CA ALA A 91 5.91 -10.19 0.95
C ALA A 91 5.98 -9.67 2.39
N ILE A 92 7.18 -9.33 2.87
CA ILE A 92 7.37 -8.73 4.20
C ILE A 92 6.69 -7.38 4.28
N LEU A 93 6.92 -6.49 3.29
CA LEU A 93 6.36 -5.14 3.28
C LEU A 93 4.82 -5.16 3.35
N LEU A 94 4.18 -5.97 2.51
CA LEU A 94 2.72 -6.09 2.51
C LEU A 94 2.17 -6.73 3.79
N ALA A 95 2.90 -7.69 4.38
CA ALA A 95 2.51 -8.30 5.64
C ALA A 95 2.60 -7.29 6.79
N VAL A 96 3.69 -6.54 6.88
CA VAL A 96 3.86 -5.49 7.90
C VAL A 96 2.75 -4.46 7.77
N ILE A 97 2.52 -3.91 6.56
CA ILE A 97 1.49 -2.89 6.33
C ILE A 97 0.10 -3.41 6.73
N PHE A 98 -0.27 -4.62 6.33
CA PHE A 98 -1.60 -5.15 6.59
C PHE A 98 -1.84 -5.47 8.08
N ILE A 99 -0.87 -6.06 8.76
CA ILE A 99 -1.00 -6.40 10.18
C ILE A 99 -0.96 -5.15 11.07
N VAL A 100 -0.09 -4.18 10.74
CA VAL A 100 -0.04 -2.89 11.43
C VAL A 100 -1.34 -2.11 11.21
N ASP A 101 -1.86 -2.08 10.00
CA ASP A 101 -3.15 -1.45 9.67
C ASP A 101 -4.30 -2.05 10.51
N ILE A 102 -4.40 -3.37 10.58
CA ILE A 102 -5.39 -4.03 11.43
C ILE A 102 -5.16 -3.68 12.90
N GLY A 103 -3.93 -3.73 13.40
CA GLY A 103 -3.65 -3.45 14.81
C GLY A 103 -3.92 -2.01 15.22
N LEU A 104 -3.73 -1.04 14.33
CA LEU A 104 -3.87 0.38 14.63
C LEU A 104 -5.27 0.94 14.36
N TYR A 105 -6.07 0.31 13.53
CA TYR A 105 -7.38 0.83 13.12
C TYR A 105 -8.34 1.08 14.30
N GLU A 106 -8.30 0.23 15.34
CA GLU A 106 -9.13 0.39 16.54
C GLU A 106 -8.80 1.67 17.31
N TYR A 107 -7.50 2.04 17.34
CA TYR A 107 -7.02 3.21 18.09
C TYR A 107 -7.15 4.51 17.30
N TRP A 108 -6.93 4.45 15.98
CA TRP A 108 -6.85 5.63 15.11
C TRP A 108 -8.16 5.94 14.37
N GLY A 109 -9.02 4.93 14.19
CA GLY A 109 -10.31 5.08 13.51
C GLY A 109 -10.24 5.30 12.00
N PHE A 110 -9.04 5.18 11.39
CA PHE A 110 -8.82 5.28 9.94
C PHE A 110 -7.74 4.30 9.46
N ARG A 111 -7.67 4.08 8.15
CA ARG A 111 -6.71 3.15 7.54
C ARG A 111 -5.30 3.70 7.63
N LEU A 112 -4.32 2.81 7.65
CA LEU A 112 -2.92 3.15 7.83
C LEU A 112 -2.46 4.24 6.87
N ASP A 113 -1.91 5.31 7.44
CA ASP A 113 -1.26 6.41 6.75
C ASP A 113 0.17 6.64 7.30
N ALA A 114 0.80 7.75 6.97
CA ALA A 114 2.14 8.07 7.42
C ALA A 114 2.22 8.49 8.92
N THR A 115 1.10 8.86 9.53
CA THR A 115 1.06 9.41 10.90
C THR A 115 1.63 8.46 11.95
N PRO A 116 1.22 7.15 12.00
CA PRO A 116 1.80 6.20 12.94
C PRO A 116 3.31 6.00 12.77
N LEU A 117 3.81 6.08 11.54
CA LEU A 117 5.25 5.96 11.30
C LEU A 117 6.01 7.14 11.93
N PHE A 118 5.50 8.36 11.82
CA PHE A 118 6.10 9.51 12.48
C PHE A 118 6.15 9.38 13.99
N TYR A 119 5.02 8.98 14.59
CA TYR A 119 4.97 8.74 16.03
C TYR A 119 5.98 7.67 16.45
N PHE A 120 6.08 6.59 15.68
CA PHE A 120 7.02 5.52 15.99
C PHE A 120 8.48 5.99 15.90
N PHE A 121 8.83 6.83 14.93
CA PHE A 121 10.20 7.34 14.79
C PHE A 121 10.53 8.51 15.72
N SER A 122 9.55 9.35 16.06
CA SER A 122 9.76 10.49 16.99
C SER A 122 9.77 10.07 18.45
N SER A 123 8.88 9.16 18.85
CA SER A 123 8.73 8.71 20.24
C SER A 123 8.41 7.22 20.32
N PRO A 124 9.39 6.33 20.06
CA PRO A 124 9.14 4.88 20.00
C PRO A 124 8.59 4.29 21.31
N LYS A 125 9.03 4.82 22.45
CA LYS A 125 8.57 4.37 23.77
C LYS A 125 7.07 4.68 23.99
N ASP A 126 6.65 5.88 23.61
CA ASP A 126 5.27 6.33 23.78
C ASP A 126 4.35 5.62 22.79
N ALA A 127 4.82 5.41 21.56
CA ALA A 127 4.09 4.67 20.53
C ALA A 127 3.76 3.23 20.94
N LEU A 128 4.64 2.59 21.73
CA LEU A 128 4.46 1.23 22.22
C LEU A 128 3.83 1.14 23.62
N ALA A 129 3.74 2.25 24.36
CA ALA A 129 3.27 2.26 25.75
C ALA A 129 1.81 1.78 25.91
N SER A 130 0.98 1.96 24.89
CA SER A 130 -0.45 1.58 24.89
C SER A 130 -0.70 0.16 24.40
N ILE A 131 0.31 -0.56 23.94
CA ILE A 131 0.17 -1.89 23.33
C ILE A 131 0.70 -2.95 24.30
N SER A 132 -0.11 -3.99 24.58
CA SER A 132 0.35 -5.08 25.43
C SER A 132 1.42 -5.94 24.71
N ILE A 133 2.33 -6.52 25.49
CA ILE A 133 3.38 -7.41 24.94
C ILE A 133 2.77 -8.59 24.16
N TRP A 134 1.61 -9.10 24.58
CA TRP A 134 0.93 -10.20 23.89
C TRP A 134 0.38 -9.78 22.55
N GLN A 135 -0.09 -8.55 22.38
CA GLN A 135 -0.50 -7.99 21.09
C GLN A 135 0.70 -7.84 20.14
N VAL A 136 1.84 -7.38 20.66
CA VAL A 136 3.08 -7.27 19.89
C VAL A 136 3.54 -8.65 19.42
N LEU A 137 3.62 -9.64 20.32
CA LEU A 137 4.02 -11.00 19.97
C LEU A 137 3.05 -11.65 18.97
N GLY A 138 1.76 -11.52 19.18
CA GLY A 138 0.74 -12.02 18.27
C GLY A 138 0.83 -11.35 16.89
N GLY A 139 1.07 -10.04 16.84
CA GLY A 139 1.30 -9.28 15.61
C GLY A 139 2.53 -9.77 14.85
N ILE A 140 3.65 -10.00 15.54
CA ILE A 140 4.88 -10.53 14.92
C ILE A 140 4.64 -11.93 14.33
N VAL A 141 3.98 -12.82 15.07
CA VAL A 141 3.64 -14.16 14.57
C VAL A 141 2.74 -14.06 13.34
N ALA A 142 1.70 -13.22 13.37
CA ALA A 142 0.80 -13.01 12.25
C ALA A 142 1.54 -12.45 11.02
N MET A 143 2.47 -11.48 11.21
CA MET A 143 3.31 -10.95 10.14
C MET A 143 4.18 -12.04 9.49
N ILE A 144 4.83 -12.88 10.29
CA ILE A 144 5.70 -13.96 9.78
C ILE A 144 4.86 -14.97 8.99
N LEU A 145 3.71 -15.39 9.50
CA LEU A 145 2.82 -16.33 8.84
C LEU A 145 2.30 -15.76 7.52
N TYR A 146 1.83 -14.52 7.54
CA TYR A 146 1.28 -13.87 6.34
C TYR A 146 2.37 -13.58 5.31
N ALA A 147 3.54 -13.08 5.70
CA ALA A 147 4.68 -12.89 4.81
C ALA A 147 5.13 -14.21 4.17
N SER A 148 5.20 -15.28 4.96
CA SER A 148 5.55 -16.61 4.47
C SER A 148 4.54 -17.12 3.43
N LEU A 149 3.24 -16.96 3.70
CA LEU A 149 2.18 -17.31 2.76
C LEU A 149 2.33 -16.56 1.43
N LEU A 150 2.48 -15.23 1.50
CA LEU A 150 2.66 -14.39 0.31
C LEU A 150 3.91 -14.80 -0.48
N TYR A 151 5.02 -15.00 0.20
CA TYR A 151 6.27 -15.40 -0.46
C TYR A 151 6.16 -16.76 -1.15
N VAL A 152 5.52 -17.75 -0.51
CA VAL A 152 5.27 -19.06 -1.11
C VAL A 152 4.39 -18.92 -2.36
N LEU A 153 3.34 -18.10 -2.33
CA LEU A 153 2.48 -17.84 -3.49
C LEU A 153 3.27 -17.21 -4.65
N PHE A 154 4.12 -16.23 -4.39
CA PHE A 154 4.96 -15.61 -5.40
C PHE A 154 5.96 -16.61 -6.01
N LEU A 155 6.63 -17.41 -5.18
CA LEU A 155 7.55 -18.42 -5.64
C LEU A 155 6.85 -19.52 -6.46
N TRP A 156 5.64 -19.90 -6.09
CA TRP A 156 4.86 -20.91 -6.81
C TRP A 156 4.56 -20.45 -8.25
N ILE A 157 4.09 -19.22 -8.42
CA ILE A 157 3.85 -18.64 -9.74
C ILE A 157 5.16 -18.54 -10.54
N GLN A 158 6.21 -17.97 -9.91
CA GLN A 158 7.49 -17.75 -10.58
C GLN A 158 8.14 -19.06 -11.03
N LYS A 159 8.13 -20.11 -10.16
CA LYS A 159 8.72 -21.42 -10.47
C LYS A 159 8.13 -22.02 -11.72
N GLY A 160 6.80 -21.96 -11.87
CA GLY A 160 6.09 -22.48 -13.04
C GLY A 160 6.42 -21.73 -14.33
N ILE A 161 6.60 -20.41 -14.25
CA ILE A 161 6.94 -19.57 -15.39
C ILE A 161 8.42 -19.76 -15.77
N TRP A 162 9.33 -19.71 -14.77
CA TRP A 162 10.76 -19.83 -14.98
C TRP A 162 11.15 -21.12 -15.69
N LYS A 163 10.56 -22.25 -15.32
CA LYS A 163 10.83 -23.57 -15.94
C LYS A 163 10.52 -23.58 -17.45
N ARG A 164 9.53 -22.80 -17.90
CA ARG A 164 9.06 -22.78 -19.30
C ARG A 164 9.67 -21.65 -20.13
N MET A 165 10.31 -20.65 -19.50
CA MET A 165 10.97 -19.58 -20.21
C MET A 165 12.21 -20.09 -20.96
N LYS A 166 12.31 -19.67 -22.23
CA LYS A 166 13.50 -19.87 -23.08
C LYS A 166 13.99 -18.52 -23.61
N LEU A 167 15.27 -18.43 -23.94
CA LEU A 167 15.80 -17.26 -24.60
C LEU A 167 15.15 -17.13 -25.99
N PRO A 168 14.57 -15.97 -26.31
CA PRO A 168 13.91 -15.78 -27.60
C PRO A 168 14.93 -15.51 -28.69
N TYR A 169 14.64 -15.92 -29.93
CA TYR A 169 15.47 -15.59 -31.10
C TYR A 169 15.48 -14.07 -31.37
N ARG A 170 14.29 -13.42 -31.33
CA ARG A 170 14.12 -11.98 -31.55
C ARG A 170 14.07 -11.23 -30.22
N ARG A 171 15.21 -11.05 -29.56
CA ARG A 171 15.31 -10.45 -28.23
C ARG A 171 14.76 -9.03 -28.16
N LEU A 172 15.13 -8.18 -29.14
CA LEU A 172 14.67 -6.78 -29.22
C LEU A 172 13.15 -6.68 -29.37
N SER A 173 12.55 -7.48 -30.27
CA SER A 173 11.10 -7.47 -30.47
C SER A 173 10.36 -7.92 -29.17
N VAL A 174 10.87 -8.95 -28.51
CA VAL A 174 10.27 -9.42 -27.23
C VAL A 174 10.44 -8.36 -26.14
N SER A 175 11.59 -7.71 -26.04
CA SER A 175 11.82 -6.63 -25.07
C SER A 175 10.92 -5.42 -25.34
N GLY A 176 10.75 -5.03 -26.60
CA GLY A 176 9.87 -3.93 -27.00
C GLY A 176 8.41 -4.19 -26.63
N VAL A 177 7.91 -5.40 -26.93
CA VAL A 177 6.54 -5.79 -26.55
C VAL A 177 6.38 -5.84 -25.02
N MET A 178 7.34 -6.40 -24.30
CA MET A 178 7.28 -6.44 -22.83
C MET A 178 7.38 -5.05 -22.21
N LEU A 179 8.18 -4.14 -22.79
CA LEU A 179 8.27 -2.74 -22.36
C LEU A 179 6.93 -2.04 -22.54
N LEU A 180 6.30 -2.19 -23.71
CA LEU A 180 4.98 -1.64 -23.99
C LEU A 180 3.93 -2.17 -23.01
N LEU A 181 3.89 -3.48 -22.77
CA LEU A 181 2.94 -4.10 -21.84
C LEU A 181 3.18 -3.65 -20.39
N THR A 182 4.45 -3.51 -19.98
CA THR A 182 4.79 -2.96 -18.68
C THR A 182 4.40 -1.48 -18.57
N GLY A 183 4.60 -0.72 -19.65
CA GLY A 183 4.16 0.68 -19.74
C GLY A 183 2.64 0.84 -19.67
N LEU A 184 1.87 -0.11 -20.22
CA LEU A 184 0.40 -0.12 -20.12
C LEU A 184 -0.11 -0.27 -18.68
N LEU A 185 0.70 -0.74 -17.72
CA LEU A 185 0.37 -0.72 -16.30
C LEU A 185 0.17 0.70 -15.76
N PHE A 186 0.67 1.72 -16.47
CA PHE A 186 0.41 3.12 -16.15
C PHE A 186 -1.09 3.46 -16.15
N ILE A 187 -1.89 2.79 -16.97
CA ILE A 187 -3.34 3.01 -17.04
C ILE A 187 -4.02 2.69 -15.71
N PRO A 188 -3.93 1.47 -15.15
CA PRO A 188 -4.49 1.18 -13.84
C PRO A 188 -3.80 1.95 -12.70
N ILE A 189 -2.49 2.20 -12.79
CA ILE A 189 -1.75 3.01 -11.81
C ILE A 189 -2.39 4.39 -11.67
N ARG A 190 -2.65 5.06 -12.77
CA ARG A 190 -3.28 6.39 -12.80
C ARG A 190 -4.78 6.35 -12.45
N GLY A 191 -5.44 5.20 -12.64
CA GLY A 191 -6.89 5.06 -12.47
C GLY A 191 -7.69 5.40 -13.71
N GLY A 192 -7.11 5.19 -14.91
CA GLY A 192 -7.71 5.42 -16.20
C GLY A 192 -7.20 6.69 -16.91
N PHE A 193 -7.99 7.20 -17.84
CA PHE A 193 -7.65 8.34 -18.71
C PHE A 193 -8.24 9.68 -18.23
N THR A 194 -8.86 9.72 -17.05
CA THR A 194 -9.45 10.95 -16.50
C THR A 194 -8.38 11.91 -16.00
N VAL A 195 -8.74 13.19 -15.85
CA VAL A 195 -7.82 14.23 -15.30
C VAL A 195 -7.41 13.91 -13.86
N SER A 196 -8.34 13.39 -13.05
CA SER A 196 -8.07 13.03 -11.66
C SER A 196 -7.23 11.76 -11.57
N THR A 197 -6.12 11.84 -10.88
CA THR A 197 -5.29 10.67 -10.53
C THR A 197 -5.96 9.81 -9.46
N MET A 198 -5.47 8.57 -9.29
CA MET A 198 -5.95 7.68 -8.24
C MET A 198 -5.67 8.28 -6.85
N ASN A 199 -6.66 8.23 -5.97
CA ASN A 199 -6.57 8.64 -4.57
C ASN A 199 -7.59 7.86 -3.73
N THR A 200 -7.40 7.86 -2.40
CA THR A 200 -8.25 7.12 -1.46
C THR A 200 -9.72 7.59 -1.46
N GLY A 201 -9.99 8.85 -1.77
CA GLY A 201 -11.35 9.39 -1.85
C GLY A 201 -12.22 8.77 -2.95
N LYS A 202 -11.60 8.20 -4.00
CA LYS A 202 -12.34 7.58 -5.12
C LYS A 202 -13.14 6.34 -4.73
N VAL A 203 -12.83 5.71 -3.60
CA VAL A 203 -13.51 4.49 -3.16
C VAL A 203 -14.61 4.75 -2.14
N TYR A 204 -14.89 6.01 -1.81
CA TYR A 204 -15.99 6.38 -0.92
C TYR A 204 -17.32 6.24 -1.66
N PHE A 205 -18.16 5.32 -1.17
CA PHE A 205 -19.43 4.97 -1.81
C PHE A 205 -20.63 5.01 -0.86
N SER A 206 -20.39 5.18 0.45
CA SER A 206 -21.42 5.09 1.49
C SER A 206 -21.37 6.29 2.43
N SER A 207 -22.50 6.63 3.02
CA SER A 207 -22.57 7.54 4.17
C SER A 207 -21.99 6.92 5.45
N ASN A 208 -21.92 5.58 5.52
CA ASN A 208 -21.24 4.88 6.60
C ASN A 208 -19.73 4.85 6.36
N GLN A 209 -18.99 5.64 7.11
CA GLN A 209 -17.53 5.76 7.02
C GLN A 209 -16.80 4.42 7.16
N ARG A 210 -17.32 3.50 8.01
CA ARG A 210 -16.69 2.19 8.21
C ARG A 210 -16.66 1.36 6.93
N LEU A 211 -17.73 1.42 6.12
CA LEU A 211 -17.77 0.73 4.82
C LEU A 211 -16.76 1.32 3.83
N ASN A 212 -16.61 2.65 3.84
CA ASN A 212 -15.61 3.34 3.03
C ASN A 212 -14.18 2.95 3.45
N HIS A 213 -13.92 2.91 4.75
CA HIS A 213 -12.62 2.48 5.28
C HIS A 213 -12.30 1.04 4.88
N ALA A 214 -13.26 0.11 4.96
CA ALA A 214 -13.04 -1.28 4.53
C ALA A 214 -12.70 -1.40 3.02
N ALA A 215 -13.15 -0.46 2.19
CA ALA A 215 -12.84 -0.43 0.76
C ALA A 215 -11.43 0.08 0.45
N ILE A 216 -10.82 0.87 1.35
CA ILE A 216 -9.47 1.41 1.16
C ILE A 216 -8.42 0.30 1.28
N ASN A 217 -7.49 0.29 0.33
CA ASN A 217 -6.29 -0.55 0.41
C ASN A 217 -5.25 0.12 1.33
N PRO A 218 -4.81 -0.52 2.43
CA PRO A 218 -3.92 0.11 3.40
C PRO A 218 -2.54 0.45 2.84
N ALA A 219 -2.02 -0.37 1.93
CA ALA A 219 -0.72 -0.10 1.33
C ALA A 219 -0.80 1.06 0.32
N PHE A 220 -1.94 1.22 -0.37
CA PHE A 220 -2.17 2.40 -1.20
C PHE A 220 -2.34 3.66 -0.35
N SER A 221 -3.10 3.59 0.74
CA SER A 221 -3.31 4.71 1.68
C SER A 221 -1.97 5.21 2.25
N LEU A 222 -1.14 4.29 2.71
CA LEU A 222 0.20 4.63 3.21
C LEU A 222 1.08 5.26 2.11
N MET A 223 1.11 4.67 0.91
CA MET A 223 1.88 5.20 -0.21
C MET A 223 1.42 6.61 -0.61
N GLU A 224 0.11 6.83 -0.70
CA GLU A 224 -0.47 8.14 -1.00
C GLU A 224 -0.12 9.18 0.06
N SER A 225 -0.28 8.82 1.33
CA SER A 225 0.02 9.67 2.47
C SER A 225 1.50 10.08 2.50
N LEU A 226 2.42 9.12 2.32
CA LEU A 226 3.86 9.39 2.22
C LEU A 226 4.21 10.30 1.03
N SER A 227 3.54 10.12 -0.12
CA SER A 227 3.79 10.94 -1.31
C SER A 227 3.32 12.40 -1.17
N LYS A 228 2.27 12.61 -0.36
CA LYS A 228 1.70 13.94 -0.09
C LYS A 228 2.40 14.67 1.06
N GLN A 229 3.29 13.98 1.75
CA GLN A 229 4.00 14.54 2.88
C GLN A 229 4.93 15.65 2.42
N LYS A 230 4.48 16.87 2.60
CA LYS A 230 5.30 18.06 2.45
C LYS A 230 6.02 18.32 3.77
N ASP A 231 7.20 18.90 3.68
CA ASP A 231 7.95 19.36 4.83
C ASP A 231 7.11 20.38 5.62
N PHE A 232 6.43 19.91 6.67
CA PHE A 232 5.57 20.74 7.52
C PHE A 232 6.31 21.97 8.07
N GLY A 233 7.60 21.84 8.33
CA GLY A 233 8.43 22.94 8.80
C GLY A 233 8.52 24.10 7.81
N LYS A 234 8.40 23.83 6.49
CA LYS A 234 8.37 24.86 5.46
C LYS A 234 6.95 25.31 5.12
N GLN A 235 5.97 24.43 5.19
CA GLN A 235 4.59 24.70 4.78
C GLN A 235 3.86 25.63 5.76
N TYR A 236 4.19 25.58 7.05
CA TYR A 236 3.56 26.38 8.12
C TYR A 236 4.47 27.48 8.66
N ARG A 237 5.49 27.88 7.89
CA ARG A 237 6.32 29.01 8.24
C ARG A 237 5.62 30.31 7.78
N PHE A 238 4.72 30.79 8.64
CA PHE A 238 3.92 32.01 8.36
C PHE A 238 4.68 33.31 8.52
N MET A 239 5.83 33.25 9.24
CA MET A 239 6.69 34.43 9.50
C MET A 239 8.13 34.00 9.80
N GLU A 240 9.08 34.93 9.75
CA GLU A 240 10.44 34.68 10.16
C GLU A 240 10.54 34.42 11.68
N ALA A 241 11.47 33.53 12.09
CA ALA A 241 11.62 33.15 13.50
C ALA A 241 11.82 34.35 14.44
N ALA A 242 12.58 35.39 14.00
CA ALA A 242 12.79 36.59 14.75
C ALA A 242 11.50 37.39 14.99
N GLN A 243 10.60 37.44 14.01
CA GLN A 243 9.29 38.10 14.14
C GLN A 243 8.35 37.32 15.06
N ALA A 244 8.40 35.98 15.00
CA ALA A 244 7.63 35.11 15.91
C ALA A 244 8.07 35.30 17.36
N ASP A 245 9.39 35.38 17.62
CA ASP A 245 9.95 35.58 18.94
C ASP A 245 9.61 37.00 19.51
N GLU A 246 9.55 38.01 18.65
CA GLU A 246 9.14 39.38 19.04
C GLU A 246 7.65 39.42 19.42
N LEU A 247 6.78 38.76 18.65
CA LEU A 247 5.36 38.67 18.95
C LEU A 247 5.06 37.87 20.24
N ILE A 248 5.84 36.83 20.52
CA ILE A 248 5.70 36.02 21.74
C ILE A 248 6.23 36.77 22.97
N LYS A 249 7.24 37.60 22.82
CA LYS A 249 7.79 38.42 23.92
C LYS A 249 6.88 39.55 24.38
N ASN A 250 5.85 39.87 23.59
CA ASN A 250 4.86 40.90 23.95
C ASN A 250 3.55 40.27 24.46
N PRO A 251 3.42 39.92 25.75
CA PRO A 251 2.26 39.18 26.30
C PRO A 251 0.98 40.02 26.38
N VAL A 252 1.01 41.27 25.96
CA VAL A 252 -0.13 42.21 26.08
C VAL A 252 -1.34 41.83 25.20
N SER A 253 -1.14 41.05 24.14
CA SER A 253 -2.25 40.69 23.24
C SER A 253 -3.19 39.59 23.81
N TYR A 254 -2.75 38.82 24.82
CA TYR A 254 -3.56 37.73 25.38
C TYR A 254 -4.53 38.17 26.47
N THR A 255 -4.27 39.29 27.14
CA THR A 255 -5.14 39.78 28.20
C THR A 255 -6.39 40.51 27.70
N HIS A 256 -6.39 41.05 26.48
CA HIS A 256 -7.54 41.74 25.90
C HIS A 256 -8.60 40.76 25.31
N LEU A 257 -8.25 39.56 24.91
CA LEU A 257 -9.21 38.58 24.38
C LEU A 257 -10.04 37.87 25.48
N ARG A 258 -9.55 37.87 26.73
CA ARG A 258 -10.29 37.29 27.88
C ARG A 258 -11.22 38.30 28.59
N ALA A 259 -11.22 39.54 28.23
CA ALA A 259 -12.07 40.57 28.87
C ALA A 259 -13.42 40.76 28.16
N HIS A 260 -13.70 40.02 27.08
CA HIS A 260 -14.93 40.10 26.31
C HIS A 260 -15.75 38.80 26.29
N GLU A 261 -15.40 37.79 27.08
CA GLU A 261 -16.26 36.67 27.44
C GLU A 261 -16.74 36.87 28.91
#